data_ecac4885d155517f345b97254eba65dc
#
_entry.id   ecac4885d155517f345b97254eba65dc
#
_cell.length_a   1.000
_cell.length_b   1.000
_cell.length_c   1.000
_cell.angle_alpha   90.00
_cell.angle_beta   90.00
_cell.angle_gamma   90.00
#
_symmetry.space_group_name_H-M   'P 1'
#
loop_
_entity.id
_entity.type
_entity.pdbx_description
1 polymer ?
#
loop_
_entity_poly.entity_id
_entity_poly.type
_entity_poly.pdbx_seq_one_letter_code
_entity_poly.pdbx_strand_id
1 'polypeptide(L)'
;MKPAVYSSPFPLTVERWDVPGEPVPVAEGLAATYAPSKAGERWGPAWGTTWFKVTGQVPQEWQGRTVEAVLDLGFERNMPGFQCEGLIYRADGEAVKALNPRNDWVRIAEAAAGGEEVELFVEAAANPIVNTPQTPTYQGDRLTADDRPLYRLRRMDLALFETEVWELVQDLEVAGSLMRELPLEDARRWELLRAIEDSLDALSLHDIVGTASAARAALSGVLSTPARPSAHRISAVGHAHIDSAWLWPVRETVRKVARTASNMVNLMDDHPEFVFAMSSAQQLEWIKNYRPEVYAKVKKKVADGQFVPVGGMWVESDTNMVGGEAMARQFVYGKRFFLEEFGVETKEVWLPDSFGYTAAMPQIVKLAGAKWFLTQKISWSETNKFPHHTFWWEGIDGTRVFTHFPPVDTYNSDLGGAEMAHAARNYREKGGASRSLAPFGWGDGGGGSTREMLARAERLKDLEGSPRVTVEKPSAFFSKAQEEYAQKAPVWAGELYLELHRGTYTSQAKTKQGNRHSESLLREAELWSATAAVRTGHTYPYEQLDELWKTVLLHQFHDILPGSSIAWVHREARETYARVRAELEEIIAGAQAALAGDGDEPVVFNAAPHARDGVAAGGA
;
A
#
# COMPACT_ATOMS: atom_id res chain seq x y z
N MET A 1 13.93 4.89 -27.45
CA MET A 1 14.71 5.22 -26.23
C MET A 1 14.49 4.21 -25.11
N LYS A 2 13.25 3.99 -24.57
CA LYS A 2 13.05 3.05 -23.43
C LYS A 2 13.74 1.68 -23.58
N PRO A 3 13.70 1.00 -24.72
CA PRO A 3 14.44 -0.25 -24.89
C PRO A 3 15.97 -0.12 -24.80
N ALA A 4 16.53 1.07 -25.07
CA ALA A 4 17.96 1.32 -25.01
C ALA A 4 18.47 1.69 -23.59
N VAL A 5 17.58 1.76 -22.59
CA VAL A 5 17.96 1.90 -21.18
C VAL A 5 18.75 0.67 -20.69
N TYR A 6 18.50 -0.47 -21.31
CA TYR A 6 19.23 -1.71 -21.07
C TYR A 6 19.89 -2.17 -22.35
N SER A 7 21.21 -2.08 -22.39
CA SER A 7 22.01 -2.55 -23.54
C SER A 7 22.69 -3.89 -23.24
N SER A 8 23.20 -4.54 -24.30
CA SER A 8 24.02 -5.75 -24.20
C SER A 8 23.41 -6.87 -23.34
N PRO A 9 22.17 -7.33 -23.60
CA PRO A 9 21.56 -8.38 -22.77
C PRO A 9 22.40 -9.67 -22.81
N PHE A 10 22.68 -10.24 -21.63
CA PHE A 10 23.42 -11.48 -21.45
C PHE A 10 22.57 -12.48 -20.67
N PRO A 11 22.11 -13.58 -21.30
CA PRO A 11 21.16 -14.52 -20.69
C PRO A 11 21.72 -15.16 -19.43
N LEU A 12 20.89 -15.25 -18.40
CA LEU A 12 21.15 -16.01 -17.17
C LEU A 12 20.63 -17.44 -17.31
N THR A 13 21.26 -18.38 -16.62
CA THR A 13 20.76 -19.74 -16.46
C THR A 13 19.61 -19.72 -15.47
N VAL A 14 18.53 -20.42 -15.81
CA VAL A 14 17.31 -20.47 -14.98
C VAL A 14 16.97 -21.92 -14.66
N GLU A 15 16.71 -22.17 -13.40
CA GLU A 15 16.12 -23.42 -12.92
C GLU A 15 14.86 -23.06 -12.11
N ARG A 16 13.91 -24.00 -12.01
CA ARG A 16 12.67 -23.77 -11.27
C ARG A 16 12.27 -24.93 -10.38
N TRP A 17 11.52 -24.61 -9.33
CA TRP A 17 10.80 -25.55 -8.49
C TRP A 17 9.37 -25.05 -8.28
N ASP A 18 8.39 -25.81 -8.73
CA ASP A 18 6.97 -25.49 -8.51
C ASP A 18 6.57 -26.07 -7.15
N VAL A 19 6.12 -25.18 -6.23
CA VAL A 19 5.78 -25.57 -4.85
C VAL A 19 4.49 -26.38 -4.85
N PRO A 20 4.47 -27.58 -4.29
CA PRO A 20 3.24 -28.35 -4.17
C PRO A 20 2.35 -27.78 -3.05
N GLY A 21 1.25 -27.13 -3.42
CA GLY A 21 0.25 -26.64 -2.45
C GLY A 21 0.51 -25.22 -1.94
N GLU A 22 0.67 -25.03 -0.63
CA GLU A 22 0.81 -23.71 -0.01
C GLU A 22 2.25 -23.19 -0.13
N PRO A 23 2.44 -21.84 -0.07
CA PRO A 23 3.78 -21.26 0.02
C PRO A 23 4.59 -21.83 1.20
N VAL A 24 5.87 -22.03 0.98
CA VAL A 24 6.79 -22.64 1.96
C VAL A 24 7.69 -21.59 2.62
N PRO A 25 8.31 -21.90 3.79
CA PRO A 25 9.35 -21.07 4.37
C PRO A 25 10.53 -20.86 3.40
N VAL A 26 11.20 -19.70 3.49
CA VAL A 26 12.33 -19.33 2.62
C VAL A 26 13.43 -20.42 2.61
N ALA A 27 13.78 -20.94 3.78
CA ALA A 27 14.82 -21.99 3.89
C ALA A 27 14.49 -23.26 3.09
N GLU A 28 13.22 -23.64 3.00
CA GLU A 28 12.77 -24.78 2.19
C GLU A 28 12.87 -24.47 0.70
N GLY A 29 12.45 -23.26 0.29
CA GLY A 29 12.60 -22.79 -1.08
C GLY A 29 14.06 -22.80 -1.55
N LEU A 30 14.97 -22.26 -0.73
CA LEU A 30 16.40 -22.23 -1.04
C LEU A 30 17.03 -23.61 -1.15
N ALA A 31 16.58 -24.57 -0.32
CA ALA A 31 17.11 -25.93 -0.27
C ALA A 31 16.44 -26.90 -1.27
N ALA A 32 15.46 -26.43 -2.06
CA ALA A 32 14.70 -27.27 -2.96
C ALA A 32 15.56 -27.86 -4.10
N THR A 33 15.07 -28.93 -4.71
CA THR A 33 15.69 -29.48 -5.92
C THR A 33 15.07 -28.80 -7.15
N TYR A 34 15.87 -28.03 -7.83
CA TYR A 34 15.47 -27.28 -9.01
C TYR A 34 15.64 -28.10 -10.29
N ALA A 35 14.73 -27.91 -11.23
CA ALA A 35 14.81 -28.45 -12.60
C ALA A 35 15.13 -27.35 -13.60
N PRO A 36 15.88 -27.65 -14.69
CA PRO A 36 16.18 -26.67 -15.72
C PRO A 36 14.93 -25.98 -16.29
N SER A 37 15.04 -24.67 -16.52
CA SER A 37 14.00 -23.83 -17.13
C SER A 37 14.64 -22.77 -18.02
N LYS A 38 13.84 -22.01 -18.76
CA LYS A 38 14.32 -20.94 -19.66
C LYS A 38 13.25 -19.89 -19.94
N ALA A 39 13.69 -18.72 -20.40
CA ALA A 39 12.80 -17.71 -20.94
C ALA A 39 11.92 -18.29 -22.05
N GLY A 40 10.64 -17.92 -22.09
CA GLY A 40 9.63 -18.45 -22.98
C GLY A 40 8.80 -19.59 -22.39
N GLU A 41 9.22 -20.24 -21.32
CA GLU A 41 8.43 -21.28 -20.66
C GLU A 41 7.28 -20.72 -19.83
N ARG A 42 6.19 -21.47 -19.76
CA ARG A 42 5.02 -21.13 -18.95
C ARG A 42 5.20 -21.63 -17.52
N TRP A 43 4.65 -20.89 -16.56
CA TRP A 43 4.72 -21.21 -15.14
C TRP A 43 3.45 -20.81 -14.39
N GLY A 44 3.29 -21.36 -13.21
CA GLY A 44 2.32 -21.00 -12.19
C GLY A 44 0.85 -21.23 -12.61
N PRO A 45 0.17 -22.25 -12.04
CA PRO A 45 -1.29 -22.27 -11.99
C PRO A 45 -1.77 -21.13 -11.09
N ALA A 46 -3.04 -20.76 -11.23
CA ALA A 46 -3.66 -19.73 -10.40
C ALA A 46 -3.41 -19.99 -8.91
N TRP A 47 -2.91 -18.98 -8.21
CA TRP A 47 -2.57 -19.02 -6.78
C TRP A 47 -1.39 -19.94 -6.41
N GLY A 48 -0.69 -20.49 -7.40
CA GLY A 48 0.52 -21.29 -7.18
C GLY A 48 1.74 -20.45 -6.83
N THR A 49 2.76 -21.10 -6.29
CA THR A 49 4.06 -20.49 -6.02
C THR A 49 5.13 -21.27 -6.79
N THR A 50 6.03 -20.57 -7.45
CA THR A 50 7.19 -21.13 -8.12
C THR A 50 8.44 -20.43 -7.63
N TRP A 51 9.45 -21.19 -7.26
CA TRP A 51 10.79 -20.67 -7.00
C TRP A 51 11.63 -20.80 -8.27
N PHE A 52 12.32 -19.69 -8.61
CA PHE A 52 13.32 -19.68 -9.68
C PHE A 52 14.69 -19.48 -9.06
N LYS A 53 15.64 -20.32 -9.44
CA LYS A 53 17.07 -20.12 -9.20
C LYS A 53 17.67 -19.56 -10.47
N VAL A 54 18.33 -18.41 -10.36
CA VAL A 54 18.88 -17.66 -11.49
C VAL A 54 20.36 -17.47 -11.26
N THR A 55 21.20 -17.99 -12.17
CA THR A 55 22.66 -17.97 -12.02
C THR A 55 23.35 -17.47 -13.28
N GLY A 56 24.54 -16.90 -13.10
CA GLY A 56 25.38 -16.42 -14.19
C GLY A 56 26.64 -15.77 -13.70
N GLN A 57 27.33 -15.10 -14.63
CA GLN A 57 28.55 -14.36 -14.33
C GLN A 57 28.54 -13.07 -15.12
N VAL A 58 28.96 -11.96 -14.50
CA VAL A 58 29.11 -10.67 -15.18
C VAL A 58 30.25 -10.78 -16.21
N PRO A 59 30.02 -10.45 -17.49
CA PRO A 59 31.06 -10.45 -18.51
C PRO A 59 32.28 -9.60 -18.12
N GLN A 60 33.47 -10.07 -18.38
CA GLN A 60 34.72 -9.39 -18.01
C GLN A 60 34.85 -8.02 -18.67
N GLU A 61 34.34 -7.88 -19.89
CA GLU A 61 34.34 -6.63 -20.66
C GLU A 61 33.40 -5.54 -20.11
N TRP A 62 32.56 -5.86 -19.12
CA TRP A 62 31.65 -4.91 -18.46
C TRP A 62 32.30 -4.23 -17.25
N GLN A 63 33.61 -4.40 -17.04
CA GLN A 63 34.32 -3.74 -15.96
C GLN A 63 34.07 -2.23 -15.95
N GLY A 64 33.74 -1.69 -14.77
CA GLY A 64 33.45 -0.25 -14.55
C GLY A 64 32.04 0.20 -14.96
N ARG A 65 31.22 -0.72 -15.49
CA ARG A 65 29.84 -0.42 -15.92
C ARG A 65 28.81 -0.78 -14.86
N THR A 66 27.69 -0.09 -14.87
CA THR A 66 26.53 -0.46 -14.04
C THR A 66 25.82 -1.66 -14.64
N VAL A 67 25.67 -2.73 -13.85
CA VAL A 67 25.04 -3.99 -14.26
C VAL A 67 23.79 -4.25 -13.45
N GLU A 68 22.68 -4.52 -14.12
CA GLU A 68 21.42 -4.92 -13.51
C GLU A 68 20.96 -6.28 -14.09
N ALA A 69 20.36 -7.11 -13.24
CA ALA A 69 19.61 -8.26 -13.73
C ALA A 69 18.16 -7.80 -13.98
N VAL A 70 17.67 -8.06 -15.20
CA VAL A 70 16.28 -7.75 -15.61
C VAL A 70 15.51 -9.04 -15.66
N LEU A 71 14.51 -9.16 -14.76
CA LEU A 71 13.78 -10.39 -14.47
C LEU A 71 12.28 -10.18 -14.70
N ASP A 72 11.80 -10.50 -15.90
CA ASP A 72 10.37 -10.36 -16.27
C ASP A 72 9.66 -11.72 -16.15
N LEU A 73 8.89 -11.86 -15.08
CA LEU A 73 8.11 -13.07 -14.76
C LEU A 73 6.91 -13.29 -15.70
N GLY A 74 6.65 -12.37 -16.62
CA GLY A 74 5.49 -12.40 -17.51
C GLY A 74 4.50 -11.26 -17.25
N PHE A 75 5.01 -10.12 -16.80
CA PHE A 75 4.20 -8.97 -16.37
C PHE A 75 3.37 -8.34 -17.49
N GLU A 76 2.11 -8.04 -17.21
CA GLU A 76 1.29 -7.15 -18.02
C GLU A 76 1.60 -5.69 -17.70
N ARG A 77 2.29 -5.01 -18.62
CA ARG A 77 2.88 -3.69 -18.41
C ARG A 77 1.88 -2.53 -18.29
N ASN A 78 0.64 -2.71 -18.72
CA ASN A 78 -0.44 -1.73 -18.60
C ASN A 78 -1.06 -1.69 -17.17
N MET A 79 -0.75 -2.68 -16.33
CA MET A 79 -1.25 -2.80 -14.96
C MET A 79 -0.09 -2.74 -13.98
N PRO A 80 -0.14 -1.88 -12.95
CA PRO A 80 0.93 -1.79 -11.95
C PRO A 80 0.95 -2.98 -10.98
N GLY A 81 -0.22 -3.54 -10.66
CA GLY A 81 -0.41 -4.66 -9.71
C GLY A 81 -1.43 -5.68 -10.22
N PHE A 82 -2.09 -6.41 -9.29
CA PHE A 82 -3.17 -7.38 -9.55
C PHE A 82 -2.76 -8.61 -10.36
N GLN A 83 -1.50 -9.00 -10.36
CA GLN A 83 -0.95 -10.06 -11.19
C GLN A 83 0.21 -10.76 -10.49
N CYS A 84 1.04 -11.52 -11.24
CA CYS A 84 2.21 -12.16 -10.65
C CYS A 84 3.17 -11.13 -10.02
N GLU A 85 3.84 -11.59 -8.98
CA GLU A 85 4.85 -10.83 -8.24
C GLU A 85 5.98 -11.77 -7.82
N GLY A 86 7.15 -11.22 -7.52
CA GLY A 86 8.26 -12.00 -6.98
C GLY A 86 8.97 -11.29 -5.84
N LEU A 87 9.65 -12.06 -4.99
CA LEU A 87 10.63 -11.54 -4.03
C LEU A 87 11.96 -12.23 -4.28
N ILE A 88 13.02 -11.44 -4.43
CA ILE A 88 14.37 -11.91 -4.72
C ILE A 88 15.10 -12.13 -3.40
N TYR A 89 15.78 -13.24 -3.29
CA TYR A 89 16.65 -13.61 -2.17
C TYR A 89 18.06 -13.90 -2.64
N ARG A 90 19.04 -13.70 -1.75
CA ARG A 90 20.39 -14.26 -1.86
C ARG A 90 20.41 -15.70 -1.34
N ALA A 91 21.51 -16.41 -1.56
CA ALA A 91 21.67 -17.80 -1.09
C ALA A 91 21.64 -17.95 0.45
N ASP A 92 21.94 -16.90 1.20
CA ASP A 92 21.85 -16.84 2.65
C ASP A 92 20.44 -16.57 3.20
N GLY A 93 19.46 -16.35 2.31
CA GLY A 93 18.08 -16.04 2.65
C GLY A 93 17.78 -14.55 2.85
N GLU A 94 18.74 -13.68 2.63
CA GLU A 94 18.51 -12.25 2.68
C GLU A 94 17.56 -11.82 1.56
N ALA A 95 16.42 -11.19 1.93
CA ALA A 95 15.52 -10.55 0.96
C ALA A 95 16.18 -9.29 0.40
N VAL A 96 16.30 -9.24 -0.92
CA VAL A 96 16.95 -8.13 -1.64
C VAL A 96 15.91 -7.11 -2.08
N LYS A 97 14.97 -7.54 -2.94
CA LYS A 97 14.04 -6.65 -3.61
C LYS A 97 12.90 -7.44 -4.24
N ALA A 98 11.72 -6.84 -4.34
CA ALA A 98 10.62 -7.45 -5.05
C ALA A 98 10.65 -7.17 -6.56
N LEU A 99 9.94 -8.02 -7.30
CA LEU A 99 9.66 -7.89 -8.73
C LEU A 99 8.16 -7.64 -8.93
N ASN A 100 7.87 -6.56 -9.65
CA ASN A 100 6.53 -6.11 -10.00
C ASN A 100 6.55 -5.55 -11.44
N PRO A 101 5.40 -5.32 -12.11
CA PRO A 101 5.35 -4.83 -13.48
C PRO A 101 6.13 -3.55 -13.77
N ARG A 102 6.27 -2.68 -12.78
CA ARG A 102 7.01 -1.40 -12.86
C ARG A 102 8.37 -1.45 -12.17
N ASN A 103 8.79 -2.63 -11.70
CA ASN A 103 10.00 -2.82 -10.93
C ASN A 103 10.55 -4.25 -11.16
N ASP A 104 11.08 -4.49 -12.35
CA ASP A 104 11.49 -5.81 -12.85
C ASP A 104 13.01 -5.98 -12.96
N TRP A 105 13.76 -5.23 -12.19
CA TRP A 105 15.22 -5.20 -12.18
C TRP A 105 15.79 -5.32 -10.77
N VAL A 106 17.02 -5.78 -10.67
CA VAL A 106 17.83 -5.73 -9.44
C VAL A 106 19.26 -5.35 -9.79
N ARG A 107 19.86 -4.43 -9.04
CA ARG A 107 21.24 -4.00 -9.24
C ARG A 107 22.20 -5.09 -8.79
N ILE A 108 23.09 -5.48 -9.69
CA ILE A 108 24.19 -6.42 -9.42
C ILE A 108 25.44 -5.66 -9.01
N ALA A 109 25.79 -4.62 -9.75
CA ALA A 109 26.94 -3.77 -9.43
C ALA A 109 26.74 -2.35 -10.00
N GLU A 110 27.20 -1.32 -9.27
CA GLU A 110 27.27 0.06 -9.81
C GLU A 110 28.47 0.25 -10.72
N ALA A 111 29.60 -0.36 -10.36
CA ALA A 111 30.82 -0.40 -11.15
C ALA A 111 31.35 -1.84 -11.08
N ALA A 112 30.95 -2.66 -12.03
CA ALA A 112 31.31 -4.06 -12.06
C ALA A 112 32.83 -4.26 -12.09
N ALA A 113 33.32 -5.25 -11.36
CA ALA A 113 34.74 -5.66 -11.44
C ALA A 113 35.01 -6.51 -12.69
N GLY A 114 33.96 -7.14 -13.23
CA GLY A 114 34.04 -8.17 -14.27
C GLY A 114 34.28 -9.55 -13.67
N GLY A 115 33.48 -10.51 -14.08
CA GLY A 115 33.60 -11.90 -13.60
C GLY A 115 32.88 -12.20 -12.28
N GLU A 116 32.12 -11.26 -11.70
CA GLU A 116 31.31 -11.51 -10.50
C GLU A 116 30.28 -12.60 -10.73
N GLU A 117 30.22 -13.55 -9.81
CA GLU A 117 29.16 -14.56 -9.83
C GLU A 117 27.82 -13.97 -9.39
N VAL A 118 26.76 -14.37 -10.06
CA VAL A 118 25.37 -13.98 -9.77
C VAL A 118 24.61 -15.25 -9.42
N GLU A 119 24.07 -15.29 -8.21
CA GLU A 119 23.15 -16.32 -7.76
C GLU A 119 21.99 -15.66 -7.01
N LEU A 120 20.80 -15.78 -7.57
CA LEU A 120 19.58 -15.20 -7.03
C LEU A 120 18.47 -16.25 -7.00
N PHE A 121 17.62 -16.15 -5.99
CA PHE A 121 16.43 -16.97 -5.84
C PHE A 121 15.20 -16.08 -5.87
N VAL A 122 14.18 -16.45 -6.63
CA VAL A 122 12.95 -15.67 -6.77
C VAL A 122 11.75 -16.48 -6.32
N GLU A 123 11.13 -16.09 -5.20
CA GLU A 123 9.83 -16.60 -4.79
C GLU A 123 8.74 -15.91 -5.60
N ALA A 124 8.22 -16.56 -6.63
CA ALA A 124 7.21 -16.00 -7.53
C ALA A 124 5.81 -16.51 -7.19
N ALA A 125 4.84 -15.59 -7.11
CA ALA A 125 3.42 -15.88 -6.90
C ALA A 125 2.66 -15.73 -8.21
N ALA A 126 1.94 -16.76 -8.61
CA ALA A 126 1.10 -16.76 -9.80
C ALA A 126 -0.33 -16.27 -9.47
N ASN A 127 -0.45 -15.04 -8.97
CA ASN A 127 -1.73 -14.43 -8.70
C ASN A 127 -2.48 -14.19 -10.01
N PRO A 128 -3.72 -14.70 -10.20
CA PRO A 128 -4.46 -14.50 -11.44
C PRO A 128 -4.90 -13.04 -11.58
N ILE A 129 -4.96 -12.55 -12.81
CA ILE A 129 -5.62 -11.28 -13.13
C ILE A 129 -7.13 -11.55 -13.07
N VAL A 130 -7.72 -11.32 -11.89
CA VAL A 130 -9.16 -11.46 -11.69
C VAL A 130 -9.89 -10.37 -12.48
N ASN A 131 -11.15 -10.57 -12.83
CA ASN A 131 -11.96 -9.65 -13.63
C ASN A 131 -11.63 -9.58 -15.13
N THR A 132 -10.92 -10.55 -15.65
CA THR A 132 -10.78 -10.73 -17.10
C THR A 132 -11.54 -11.98 -17.58
N PRO A 133 -12.03 -11.99 -18.83
CA PRO A 133 -12.73 -13.17 -19.38
C PRO A 133 -11.87 -14.45 -19.43
N GLN A 134 -10.53 -14.30 -19.40
CA GLN A 134 -9.58 -15.40 -19.46
C GLN A 134 -9.18 -15.93 -18.08
N THR A 135 -9.69 -15.35 -17.00
CA THR A 135 -9.35 -15.76 -15.62
C THR A 135 -9.74 -17.23 -15.41
N PRO A 136 -8.81 -18.09 -14.99
CA PRO A 136 -9.07 -19.52 -14.82
C PRO A 136 -9.71 -19.85 -13.46
N THR A 137 -10.33 -18.89 -12.82
CA THR A 137 -11.03 -19.03 -11.55
C THR A 137 -12.38 -18.31 -11.62
N TYR A 138 -13.40 -18.86 -10.98
CA TYR A 138 -14.67 -18.16 -10.84
C TYR A 138 -14.59 -17.17 -9.67
N GLN A 139 -14.67 -15.88 -9.97
CA GLN A 139 -14.56 -14.79 -8.98
C GLN A 139 -13.33 -14.92 -8.05
N GLY A 140 -12.21 -15.41 -8.56
CA GLY A 140 -10.98 -15.57 -7.80
C GLY A 140 -10.96 -16.74 -6.81
N ASP A 141 -11.98 -17.58 -6.74
CA ASP A 141 -12.00 -18.68 -5.78
C ASP A 141 -11.01 -19.79 -6.19
N ARG A 142 -10.10 -20.12 -5.26
CA ARG A 142 -9.12 -21.20 -5.42
C ARG A 142 -9.77 -22.56 -5.75
N LEU A 143 -10.94 -22.85 -5.16
CA LEU A 143 -11.63 -24.12 -5.39
C LEU A 143 -12.16 -24.29 -6.81
N THR A 144 -12.19 -23.21 -7.59
CA THR A 144 -12.63 -23.22 -8.99
C THR A 144 -11.47 -23.05 -9.98
N ALA A 145 -10.24 -22.90 -9.46
CA ALA A 145 -9.04 -22.74 -10.27
C ALA A 145 -8.71 -24.04 -11.00
N ASP A 146 -8.24 -23.92 -12.23
CA ASP A 146 -7.65 -25.02 -12.99
C ASP A 146 -6.12 -24.96 -12.96
N ASP A 147 -5.45 -26.02 -13.46
CA ASP A 147 -4.00 -26.16 -13.43
C ASP A 147 -3.29 -25.48 -14.62
N ARG A 148 -3.99 -24.67 -15.42
CA ARG A 148 -3.36 -23.98 -16.55
C ARG A 148 -2.30 -22.99 -16.08
N PRO A 149 -1.09 -23.02 -16.62
CA PRO A 149 -0.07 -22.05 -16.29
C PRO A 149 -0.45 -20.66 -16.83
N LEU A 150 -0.46 -19.66 -15.96
CA LEU A 150 -0.93 -18.32 -16.26
C LEU A 150 0.10 -17.46 -16.97
N TYR A 151 1.35 -17.57 -16.56
CA TYR A 151 2.42 -16.64 -16.92
C TYR A 151 3.45 -17.31 -17.82
N ARG A 152 4.28 -16.47 -18.47
CA ARG A 152 5.40 -16.91 -19.28
C ARG A 152 6.62 -16.07 -18.89
N LEU A 153 7.72 -16.71 -18.52
CA LEU A 153 8.98 -16.00 -18.33
C LEU A 153 9.35 -15.25 -19.61
N ARG A 154 9.49 -13.93 -19.54
CA ARG A 154 9.78 -13.12 -20.73
C ARG A 154 11.27 -12.78 -20.83
N ARG A 155 11.91 -12.45 -19.71
CA ARG A 155 13.30 -12.02 -19.69
C ARG A 155 13.99 -12.44 -18.40
N MET A 156 15.20 -12.98 -18.53
CA MET A 156 16.09 -13.38 -17.44
C MET A 156 17.52 -13.10 -17.87
N ASP A 157 17.93 -11.83 -17.84
CA ASP A 157 19.20 -11.38 -18.41
C ASP A 157 19.95 -10.48 -17.42
N LEU A 158 21.28 -10.53 -17.45
CA LEU A 158 22.10 -9.38 -17.08
C LEU A 158 22.07 -8.36 -18.22
N ALA A 159 22.15 -7.08 -17.88
CA ALA A 159 22.24 -6.01 -18.87
C ALA A 159 23.03 -4.83 -18.32
N LEU A 160 23.63 -4.07 -19.21
CA LEU A 160 24.21 -2.77 -18.87
C LEU A 160 23.06 -1.77 -18.68
N PHE A 161 23.04 -1.09 -17.55
CA PHE A 161 22.12 0.02 -17.31
C PHE A 161 22.71 1.31 -17.84
N GLU A 162 22.09 1.88 -18.87
CA GLU A 162 22.54 3.10 -19.55
C GLU A 162 21.96 4.34 -18.87
N THR A 163 22.65 4.83 -17.83
CA THR A 163 22.20 5.93 -16.98
C THR A 163 21.80 7.17 -17.78
N GLU A 164 22.64 7.60 -18.75
CA GLU A 164 22.34 8.80 -19.56
C GLU A 164 21.07 8.63 -20.41
N VAL A 165 20.81 7.42 -20.92
CA VAL A 165 19.58 7.14 -21.66
C VAL A 165 18.36 7.14 -20.73
N TRP A 166 18.50 6.55 -19.54
CA TRP A 166 17.44 6.55 -18.53
C TRP A 166 17.09 7.96 -18.06
N GLU A 167 18.11 8.78 -17.78
CA GLU A 167 17.97 10.18 -17.41
C GLU A 167 17.29 11.00 -18.52
N LEU A 168 17.69 10.80 -19.79
CA LEU A 168 17.05 11.44 -20.95
C LEU A 168 15.57 11.08 -21.05
N VAL A 169 15.19 9.83 -20.76
CA VAL A 169 13.78 9.41 -20.73
C VAL A 169 13.01 10.20 -19.67
N GLN A 170 13.58 10.37 -18.46
CA GLN A 170 12.91 11.15 -17.42
C GLN A 170 12.81 12.63 -17.77
N ASP A 171 13.86 13.22 -18.34
CA ASP A 171 13.88 14.61 -18.82
C ASP A 171 12.76 14.85 -19.84
N LEU A 172 12.64 14.00 -20.85
CA LEU A 172 11.64 14.11 -21.91
C LEU A 172 10.22 13.82 -21.40
N GLU A 173 10.03 12.87 -20.48
CA GLU A 173 8.72 12.59 -19.88
C GLU A 173 8.21 13.78 -19.08
N VAL A 174 9.05 14.40 -18.27
CA VAL A 174 8.69 15.60 -17.50
C VAL A 174 8.43 16.79 -18.41
N ALA A 175 9.36 17.12 -19.31
CA ALA A 175 9.21 18.24 -20.24
C ALA A 175 7.98 18.07 -21.14
N GLY A 176 7.81 16.89 -21.74
CA GLY A 176 6.71 16.60 -22.68
C GLY A 176 5.33 16.55 -22.00
N SER A 177 5.23 16.00 -20.78
CA SER A 177 3.96 15.99 -20.04
C SER A 177 3.58 17.41 -19.60
N LEU A 178 4.54 18.17 -19.06
CA LEU A 178 4.29 19.55 -18.66
C LEU A 178 3.91 20.44 -19.87
N MET A 179 4.65 20.32 -20.98
CA MET A 179 4.36 21.05 -22.21
C MET A 179 2.91 20.88 -22.66
N ARG A 180 2.39 19.65 -22.63
CA ARG A 180 1.00 19.35 -23.04
C ARG A 180 -0.06 19.97 -22.12
N GLU A 181 0.27 20.17 -20.85
CA GLU A 181 -0.65 20.72 -19.85
C GLU A 181 -0.70 22.26 -19.83
N LEU A 182 0.33 22.93 -20.35
CA LEU A 182 0.33 24.40 -20.44
C LEU A 182 -0.62 24.88 -21.56
N PRO A 183 -1.31 26.04 -21.37
CA PRO A 183 -2.14 26.66 -22.39
C PRO A 183 -1.39 26.94 -23.71
N LEU A 184 -2.12 26.95 -24.82
CA LEU A 184 -1.52 27.26 -26.14
C LEU A 184 -0.97 28.69 -26.21
N GLU A 185 -1.52 29.59 -25.41
CA GLU A 185 -1.12 31.00 -25.31
C GLU A 185 0.10 31.22 -24.41
N ASP A 186 0.51 30.20 -23.66
CA ASP A 186 1.68 30.30 -22.76
C ASP A 186 2.98 30.11 -23.53
N ALA A 187 3.87 31.11 -23.51
CA ALA A 187 5.17 31.06 -24.18
C ALA A 187 5.99 29.87 -23.70
N ARG A 188 5.87 29.50 -22.41
CA ARG A 188 6.58 28.37 -21.80
C ARG A 188 6.31 27.06 -22.49
N ARG A 189 5.08 26.84 -22.96
CA ARG A 189 4.70 25.66 -23.75
C ARG A 189 5.58 25.50 -24.99
N TRP A 190 5.81 26.59 -25.70
CA TRP A 190 6.56 26.60 -26.95
C TRP A 190 8.08 26.53 -26.73
N GLU A 191 8.56 27.09 -25.64
CA GLU A 191 9.96 26.94 -25.22
C GLU A 191 10.27 25.47 -24.94
N LEU A 192 9.41 24.77 -24.17
CA LEU A 192 9.53 23.35 -23.90
C LEU A 192 9.46 22.52 -25.17
N LEU A 193 8.52 22.82 -26.10
CA LEU A 193 8.39 22.10 -27.36
C LEU A 193 9.68 22.23 -28.17
N ARG A 194 10.23 23.45 -28.32
CA ARG A 194 11.46 23.67 -29.07
C ARG A 194 12.65 22.94 -28.45
N ALA A 195 12.79 22.97 -27.13
CA ALA A 195 13.87 22.25 -26.46
C ALA A 195 13.73 20.72 -26.62
N ILE A 196 12.50 20.20 -26.68
CA ILE A 196 12.24 18.78 -26.98
C ILE A 196 12.64 18.46 -28.42
N GLU A 197 12.30 19.32 -29.40
CA GLU A 197 12.71 19.18 -30.81
C GLU A 197 14.24 19.17 -30.94
N ASP A 198 14.91 20.16 -30.34
CA ASP A 198 16.38 20.27 -30.36
C ASP A 198 17.02 19.02 -29.69
N SER A 199 16.46 18.51 -28.63
CA SER A 199 16.90 17.27 -27.98
C SER A 199 16.75 16.04 -28.87
N LEU A 200 15.63 15.92 -29.56
CA LEU A 200 15.38 14.80 -30.48
C LEU A 200 16.26 14.88 -31.72
N ASP A 201 16.57 16.09 -32.22
CA ASP A 201 17.48 16.32 -33.35
C ASP A 201 18.94 16.00 -32.98
N ALA A 202 19.32 16.19 -31.72
CA ALA A 202 20.65 15.82 -31.21
C ALA A 202 20.82 14.30 -30.99
N LEU A 203 19.70 13.53 -30.98
CA LEU A 203 19.70 12.09 -30.72
C LEU A 203 19.81 11.28 -32.01
N SER A 204 20.85 10.46 -32.14
CA SER A 204 20.97 9.50 -33.24
C SER A 204 20.22 8.19 -32.92
N LEU A 205 19.25 7.82 -33.75
CA LEU A 205 18.54 6.53 -33.58
C LEU A 205 19.46 5.31 -33.82
N HIS A 206 20.61 5.50 -34.49
CA HIS A 206 21.62 4.45 -34.73
C HIS A 206 22.62 4.35 -33.57
N ASP A 207 22.71 5.38 -32.72
CA ASP A 207 23.59 5.41 -31.56
C ASP A 207 22.94 6.23 -30.44
N ILE A 208 21.88 5.65 -29.84
CA ILE A 208 21.14 6.29 -28.76
C ILE A 208 22.05 6.50 -27.54
N VAL A 209 22.84 5.50 -27.17
CA VAL A 209 23.70 5.55 -25.98
C VAL A 209 24.77 6.63 -26.14
N GLY A 210 25.48 6.68 -27.27
CA GLY A 210 26.53 7.64 -27.50
C GLY A 210 26.05 9.08 -27.66
N THR A 211 24.77 9.30 -27.99
CA THR A 211 24.20 10.65 -28.23
C THR A 211 23.25 11.14 -27.14
N ALA A 212 22.89 10.30 -26.16
CA ALA A 212 21.96 10.65 -25.08
C ALA A 212 22.39 11.89 -24.28
N SER A 213 23.70 12.02 -23.97
CA SER A 213 24.21 13.16 -23.23
C SER A 213 24.06 14.49 -24.01
N ALA A 214 24.25 14.48 -25.32
CA ALA A 214 24.03 15.67 -26.17
C ALA A 214 22.55 16.05 -26.21
N ALA A 215 21.66 15.06 -26.31
CA ALA A 215 20.21 15.26 -26.27
C ALA A 215 19.73 15.82 -24.91
N ARG A 216 20.30 15.36 -23.79
CA ARG A 216 20.03 15.94 -22.46
C ARG A 216 20.50 17.37 -22.32
N ALA A 217 21.70 17.69 -22.87
CA ALA A 217 22.24 19.05 -22.84
C ALA A 217 21.28 20.07 -23.49
N ALA A 218 20.58 19.70 -24.56
CA ALA A 218 19.58 20.56 -25.21
C ALA A 218 18.36 20.87 -24.31
N LEU A 219 18.00 19.99 -23.37
CA LEU A 219 16.90 20.21 -22.41
C LEU A 219 17.34 20.99 -21.18
N SER A 220 18.63 21.09 -20.88
CA SER A 220 19.14 21.60 -19.60
C SER A 220 18.66 23.01 -19.28
N GLY A 221 18.59 23.90 -20.27
CA GLY A 221 18.15 25.30 -20.11
C GLY A 221 16.69 25.39 -19.61
N VAL A 222 15.79 24.68 -20.25
CA VAL A 222 14.37 24.70 -19.86
C VAL A 222 14.10 23.94 -18.57
N LEU A 223 14.84 22.89 -18.26
CA LEU A 223 14.68 22.10 -17.03
C LEU A 223 15.26 22.79 -15.79
N SER A 224 16.18 23.76 -15.96
CA SER A 224 16.79 24.52 -14.87
C SER A 224 16.10 25.85 -14.56
N THR A 225 15.10 26.26 -15.33
CA THR A 225 14.37 27.51 -15.09
C THR A 225 13.46 27.36 -13.86
N PRO A 226 13.63 28.23 -12.83
CA PRO A 226 12.92 28.07 -11.56
C PRO A 226 11.43 28.42 -11.65
N ALA A 227 10.62 27.74 -10.86
CA ALA A 227 9.19 28.00 -10.71
C ALA A 227 8.93 29.41 -10.15
N ARG A 228 7.80 30.01 -10.53
CA ARG A 228 7.35 31.30 -9.99
C ARG A 228 7.18 31.22 -8.46
N PRO A 229 7.44 32.31 -7.70
CA PRO A 229 7.27 32.33 -6.25
C PRO A 229 5.86 31.93 -5.79
N SER A 230 4.85 32.24 -6.60
CA SER A 230 3.44 31.92 -6.36
C SER A 230 3.01 30.53 -6.84
N ALA A 231 3.92 29.70 -7.32
CA ALA A 231 3.60 28.35 -7.75
C ALA A 231 3.02 27.52 -6.59
N HIS A 232 1.99 26.73 -6.90
CA HIS A 232 1.41 25.80 -5.94
C HIS A 232 2.47 24.81 -5.42
N ARG A 233 2.41 24.45 -4.15
CA ARG A 233 3.37 23.54 -3.51
C ARG A 233 2.72 22.20 -3.28
N ILE A 234 3.37 21.13 -3.73
CA ILE A 234 2.91 19.76 -3.54
C ILE A 234 3.89 19.04 -2.64
N SER A 235 3.41 18.61 -1.48
CA SER A 235 4.12 17.70 -0.59
C SER A 235 3.92 16.28 -1.12
N ALA A 236 4.93 15.73 -1.77
CA ALA A 236 4.92 14.35 -2.25
C ALA A 236 5.28 13.40 -1.11
N VAL A 237 4.44 12.42 -0.85
CA VAL A 237 4.65 11.41 0.19
C VAL A 237 4.67 10.04 -0.47
N GLY A 238 5.79 9.33 -0.38
CA GLY A 238 5.87 7.95 -0.84
C GLY A 238 4.82 7.11 -0.11
N HIS A 239 4.06 6.32 -0.85
CA HIS A 239 2.99 5.48 -0.32
C HIS A 239 2.74 4.29 -1.24
N ALA A 240 2.21 3.22 -0.67
CA ALA A 240 1.65 2.10 -1.41
C ALA A 240 0.42 1.64 -0.63
N HIS A 241 -0.77 1.93 -1.14
CA HIS A 241 -1.98 1.34 -0.62
C HIS A 241 -1.97 -0.17 -0.91
N ILE A 242 -2.09 -1.00 0.12
CA ILE A 242 -2.11 -2.46 -0.03
C ILE A 242 -3.34 -2.98 0.71
N ASP A 243 -4.28 -3.55 -0.05
CA ASP A 243 -5.45 -4.16 0.54
C ASP A 243 -5.06 -5.38 1.37
N SER A 244 -5.59 -5.45 2.61
CA SER A 244 -5.40 -6.63 3.47
C SER A 244 -6.06 -7.88 2.90
N ALA A 245 -7.03 -7.72 2.01
CA ALA A 245 -7.56 -8.69 1.06
C ALA A 245 -8.46 -7.94 0.07
N TRP A 246 -8.48 -8.31 -1.19
CA TRP A 246 -9.37 -7.76 -2.23
C TRP A 246 -9.45 -8.70 -3.43
N LEU A 247 -8.65 -8.48 -4.48
CA LEU A 247 -8.51 -9.40 -5.62
C LEU A 247 -7.52 -10.54 -5.33
N TRP A 248 -7.13 -10.68 -4.07
CA TRP A 248 -6.27 -11.72 -3.51
C TRP A 248 -6.66 -12.01 -2.06
N PRO A 249 -6.35 -13.22 -1.53
CA PRO A 249 -6.67 -13.60 -0.15
C PRO A 249 -5.66 -12.99 0.85
N VAL A 250 -6.04 -12.99 2.14
CA VAL A 250 -5.18 -12.51 3.25
C VAL A 250 -3.78 -13.15 3.22
N ARG A 251 -3.69 -14.47 2.94
CA ARG A 251 -2.40 -15.16 2.87
C ARG A 251 -1.43 -14.55 1.84
N GLU A 252 -1.98 -13.99 0.76
CA GLU A 252 -1.15 -13.34 -0.25
C GLU A 252 -0.73 -11.94 0.18
N THR A 253 -1.57 -11.24 0.95
CA THR A 253 -1.19 -9.93 1.50
C THR A 253 0.01 -10.04 2.42
N VAL A 254 0.10 -11.10 3.23
CA VAL A 254 1.28 -11.38 4.09
C VAL A 254 2.59 -11.34 3.27
N ARG A 255 2.55 -11.84 2.03
CA ARG A 255 3.70 -11.83 1.10
C ARG A 255 3.87 -10.48 0.39
N LYS A 256 2.75 -9.83 -0.02
CA LYS A 256 2.76 -8.53 -0.72
C LYS A 256 3.38 -7.43 0.12
N VAL A 257 3.02 -7.36 1.40
CA VAL A 257 3.55 -6.31 2.29
C VAL A 257 5.06 -6.43 2.47
N ALA A 258 5.58 -7.64 2.54
CA ALA A 258 7.02 -7.90 2.60
C ALA A 258 7.73 -7.51 1.29
N ARG A 259 7.11 -7.79 0.14
CA ARG A 259 7.61 -7.37 -1.19
C ARG A 259 7.71 -5.86 -1.28
N THR A 260 6.63 -5.14 -0.96
CA THR A 260 6.61 -3.69 -0.99
C THR A 260 7.60 -3.09 0.02
N ALA A 261 7.64 -3.59 1.26
CA ALA A 261 8.59 -3.11 2.26
C ALA A 261 10.05 -3.31 1.82
N SER A 262 10.37 -4.45 1.20
CA SER A 262 11.72 -4.71 0.65
C SER A 262 12.09 -3.72 -0.45
N ASN A 263 11.15 -3.39 -1.36
CA ASN A 263 11.38 -2.38 -2.38
C ASN A 263 11.65 -1.00 -1.76
N MET A 264 10.83 -0.61 -0.79
CA MET A 264 10.95 0.72 -0.18
C MET A 264 12.25 0.87 0.60
N VAL A 265 12.63 -0.14 1.38
CA VAL A 265 13.92 -0.13 2.10
C VAL A 265 15.10 -0.07 1.12
N ASN A 266 15.06 -0.86 0.04
CA ASN A 266 16.09 -0.84 -0.99
C ASN A 266 16.19 0.54 -1.67
N LEU A 267 15.05 1.15 -2.00
CA LEU A 267 15.01 2.49 -2.60
C LEU A 267 15.55 3.58 -1.65
N MET A 268 15.30 3.44 -0.34
CA MET A 268 15.81 4.36 0.69
C MET A 268 17.33 4.28 0.87
N ASP A 269 17.95 3.18 0.53
CA ASP A 269 19.42 3.05 0.59
C ASP A 269 20.09 3.91 -0.49
N ASP A 270 19.48 4.00 -1.68
CA ASP A 270 19.95 4.81 -2.80
C ASP A 270 19.47 6.28 -2.72
N HIS A 271 18.38 6.57 -1.97
CA HIS A 271 17.71 7.87 -1.94
C HIS A 271 17.48 8.37 -0.49
N PRO A 272 18.45 9.06 0.11
CA PRO A 272 18.35 9.57 1.48
C PRO A 272 17.18 10.55 1.72
N GLU A 273 16.75 11.26 0.67
CA GLU A 273 15.62 12.20 0.70
C GLU A 273 14.25 11.50 0.69
N PHE A 274 14.21 10.22 0.34
CA PHE A 274 12.96 9.50 0.16
C PHE A 274 12.27 9.21 1.49
N VAL A 275 10.99 9.57 1.57
CA VAL A 275 10.10 9.29 2.70
C VAL A 275 8.93 8.45 2.23
N PHE A 276 8.68 7.34 2.92
CA PHE A 276 7.56 6.44 2.63
C PHE A 276 6.65 6.30 3.84
N ALA A 277 5.36 6.55 3.65
CA ALA A 277 4.32 6.40 4.65
C ALA A 277 3.61 5.05 4.49
N MET A 278 3.50 4.30 5.59
CA MET A 278 2.76 3.04 5.64
C MET A 278 1.74 3.06 6.76
N SER A 279 0.48 2.83 6.43
CA SER A 279 -0.63 2.62 7.34
C SER A 279 -0.76 1.13 7.69
N SER A 280 -1.68 0.81 8.63
CA SER A 280 -2.04 -0.57 8.97
C SER A 280 -1.00 -1.33 9.80
N ALA A 281 -1.19 -1.34 11.11
CA ALA A 281 -0.33 -2.05 12.06
C ALA A 281 -0.30 -3.56 11.79
N GLN A 282 -1.43 -4.16 11.39
CA GLN A 282 -1.53 -5.57 11.03
C GLN A 282 -0.53 -5.97 9.92
N GLN A 283 -0.34 -5.10 8.93
CA GLN A 283 0.59 -5.38 7.83
C GLN A 283 2.04 -5.40 8.32
N LEU A 284 2.41 -4.50 9.22
CA LEU A 284 3.74 -4.50 9.83
C LEU A 284 3.92 -5.67 10.80
N GLU A 285 2.88 -6.09 11.50
CA GLU A 285 2.90 -7.31 12.31
C GLU A 285 3.14 -8.56 11.44
N TRP A 286 2.53 -8.63 10.25
CA TRP A 286 2.82 -9.73 9.31
C TRP A 286 4.28 -9.73 8.85
N ILE A 287 4.85 -8.57 8.52
CA ILE A 287 6.28 -8.49 8.15
C ILE A 287 7.13 -8.96 9.33
N LYS A 288 6.84 -8.51 10.56
CA LYS A 288 7.54 -8.93 11.79
C LYS A 288 7.54 -10.45 11.96
N ASN A 289 6.38 -11.09 11.78
CA ASN A 289 6.20 -12.51 12.07
C ASN A 289 6.70 -13.43 10.95
N TYR A 290 6.60 -13.01 9.69
CA TYR A 290 6.89 -13.88 8.53
C TYR A 290 8.14 -13.51 7.76
N ARG A 291 8.68 -12.28 7.92
CA ARG A 291 9.91 -11.79 7.28
C ARG A 291 10.68 -10.88 8.26
N PRO A 292 11.17 -11.45 9.38
CA PRO A 292 11.81 -10.67 10.46
C PRO A 292 13.06 -9.92 10.00
N GLU A 293 13.77 -10.40 8.97
CA GLU A 293 14.92 -9.73 8.37
C GLU A 293 14.50 -8.45 7.63
N VAL A 294 13.37 -8.46 6.93
CA VAL A 294 12.79 -7.26 6.30
C VAL A 294 12.30 -6.29 7.38
N TYR A 295 11.65 -6.84 8.44
CA TYR A 295 11.17 -6.02 9.55
C TYR A 295 12.30 -5.28 10.28
N ALA A 296 13.44 -5.93 10.48
CA ALA A 296 14.62 -5.30 11.08
C ALA A 296 15.12 -4.10 10.25
N LYS A 297 15.13 -4.24 8.91
CA LYS A 297 15.46 -3.14 7.99
C LYS A 297 14.41 -2.01 8.09
N VAL A 298 13.12 -2.35 8.12
CA VAL A 298 12.04 -1.36 8.33
C VAL A 298 12.22 -0.61 9.63
N LYS A 299 12.48 -1.29 10.76
CA LYS A 299 12.74 -0.63 12.08
C LYS A 299 13.88 0.38 12.00
N LYS A 300 14.96 0.03 11.32
CA LYS A 300 16.07 0.95 11.11
C LYS A 300 15.63 2.19 10.33
N LYS A 301 14.91 2.01 9.22
CA LYS A 301 14.42 3.11 8.39
C LYS A 301 13.36 3.98 9.09
N VAL A 302 12.60 3.41 10.04
CA VAL A 302 11.73 4.19 10.93
C VAL A 302 12.56 5.08 11.87
N ALA A 303 13.60 4.52 12.48
CA ALA A 303 14.51 5.29 13.35
C ALA A 303 15.23 6.42 12.58
N ASP A 304 15.62 6.17 11.33
CA ASP A 304 16.23 7.15 10.43
C ASP A 304 15.20 8.21 9.94
N GLY A 305 13.90 7.96 10.14
CA GLY A 305 12.81 8.87 9.78
C GLY A 305 12.43 8.85 8.30
N GLN A 306 12.89 7.87 7.52
CA GLN A 306 12.52 7.66 6.11
C GLN A 306 11.25 6.81 5.98
N PHE A 307 11.11 5.75 6.77
CA PHE A 307 9.89 4.94 6.82
C PHE A 307 8.99 5.48 7.95
N VAL A 308 7.78 5.91 7.60
CA VAL A 308 6.90 6.65 8.53
C VAL A 308 5.61 5.86 8.75
N PRO A 309 5.42 5.24 9.94
CA PRO A 309 4.13 4.70 10.33
C PRO A 309 3.08 5.80 10.43
N VAL A 310 1.93 5.61 9.77
CA VAL A 310 0.80 6.56 9.73
C VAL A 310 -0.53 5.88 10.04
N GLY A 311 -1.62 6.63 10.11
CA GLY A 311 -2.99 6.12 10.23
C GLY A 311 -3.42 5.78 11.65
N GLY A 312 -2.59 5.10 12.39
CA GLY A 312 -2.85 4.74 13.79
C GLY A 312 -3.87 3.63 14.00
N MET A 313 -4.35 2.97 12.95
CA MET A 313 -5.34 1.89 13.02
C MET A 313 -4.69 0.52 12.85
N TRP A 314 -5.38 -0.52 13.34
CA TRP A 314 -4.97 -1.91 13.13
C TRP A 314 -4.97 -2.27 11.66
N VAL A 315 -6.09 -1.97 10.96
CA VAL A 315 -6.21 -1.99 9.49
C VAL A 315 -6.85 -0.69 9.01
N GLU A 316 -6.78 -0.42 7.72
CA GLU A 316 -7.61 0.61 7.07
C GLU A 316 -9.07 0.10 7.00
N SER A 317 -9.80 0.30 8.08
CA SER A 317 -11.13 -0.26 8.31
C SER A 317 -12.20 0.38 7.41
N ASP A 318 -13.28 -0.38 7.12
CA ASP A 318 -14.59 0.24 6.86
C ASP A 318 -14.97 1.13 8.05
N THR A 319 -15.57 2.29 7.79
CA THR A 319 -15.88 3.28 8.82
C THR A 319 -17.38 3.49 9.03
N ASN A 320 -18.23 2.83 8.25
CA ASN A 320 -19.67 3.01 8.30
C ASN A 320 -20.39 1.83 8.99
N MET A 321 -19.93 0.59 8.75
CA MET A 321 -20.61 -0.62 9.21
C MET A 321 -20.04 -1.19 10.50
N VAL A 322 -18.91 -0.70 10.96
CA VAL A 322 -18.30 -1.09 12.26
C VAL A 322 -18.97 -0.35 13.41
N GLY A 323 -19.06 -1.01 14.57
CA GLY A 323 -19.53 -0.38 15.80
C GLY A 323 -18.53 0.63 16.36
N GLY A 324 -19.00 1.59 17.17
CA GLY A 324 -18.15 2.62 17.76
C GLY A 324 -17.03 2.07 18.64
N GLU A 325 -17.29 1.01 19.41
CA GLU A 325 -16.28 0.31 20.21
C GLU A 325 -15.18 -0.31 19.31
N ALA A 326 -15.58 -1.02 18.25
CA ALA A 326 -14.64 -1.62 17.32
C ALA A 326 -13.79 -0.56 16.61
N MET A 327 -14.39 0.57 16.22
CA MET A 327 -13.66 1.70 15.64
C MET A 327 -12.64 2.29 16.62
N ALA A 328 -12.99 2.44 17.89
CA ALA A 328 -12.05 2.86 18.93
C ALA A 328 -10.91 1.83 19.11
N ARG A 329 -11.23 0.54 19.07
CA ARG A 329 -10.24 -0.56 19.16
C ARG A 329 -9.29 -0.60 17.97
N GLN A 330 -9.73 -0.25 16.76
CA GLN A 330 -8.82 -0.07 15.62
C GLN A 330 -7.66 0.86 15.99
N PHE A 331 -7.94 2.01 16.63
CA PHE A 331 -6.92 2.94 17.08
C PHE A 331 -6.14 2.45 18.30
N VAL A 332 -6.80 1.80 19.26
CA VAL A 332 -6.11 1.28 20.45
C VAL A 332 -5.06 0.24 20.04
N TYR A 333 -5.42 -0.72 19.21
CA TYR A 333 -4.50 -1.76 18.76
C TYR A 333 -3.41 -1.23 17.83
N GLY A 334 -3.78 -0.41 16.86
CA GLY A 334 -2.82 0.16 15.91
C GLY A 334 -1.80 1.08 16.58
N LYS A 335 -2.26 2.05 17.38
CA LYS A 335 -1.37 2.99 18.06
C LYS A 335 -0.50 2.31 19.12
N ARG A 336 -1.03 1.31 19.84
CA ARG A 336 -0.25 0.50 20.79
C ARG A 336 0.89 -0.21 20.06
N PHE A 337 0.61 -0.87 18.94
CA PHE A 337 1.63 -1.52 18.12
C PHE A 337 2.71 -0.54 17.65
N PHE A 338 2.34 0.60 17.11
CA PHE A 338 3.31 1.59 16.63
C PHE A 338 4.16 2.18 17.77
N LEU A 339 3.57 2.36 18.94
CA LEU A 339 4.28 2.86 20.11
C LEU A 339 5.27 1.81 20.67
N GLU A 340 4.82 0.57 20.83
CA GLU A 340 5.63 -0.53 21.39
C GLU A 340 6.76 -0.94 20.44
N GLU A 341 6.50 -1.01 19.14
CA GLU A 341 7.47 -1.48 18.16
C GLU A 341 8.45 -0.40 17.68
N PHE A 342 7.99 0.83 17.57
CA PHE A 342 8.76 1.91 16.94
C PHE A 342 8.92 3.15 17.82
N GLY A 343 8.26 3.25 18.96
CA GLY A 343 8.22 4.47 19.78
C GLY A 343 7.46 5.62 19.10
N VAL A 344 6.62 5.34 18.11
CA VAL A 344 5.92 6.33 17.29
C VAL A 344 4.47 6.46 17.72
N GLU A 345 4.06 7.70 18.05
CA GLU A 345 2.67 8.07 18.24
C GLU A 345 2.15 8.79 16.98
N THR A 346 1.35 8.10 16.17
CA THR A 346 0.77 8.65 14.94
C THR A 346 -0.20 9.79 15.23
N LYS A 347 -0.16 10.85 14.43
CA LYS A 347 -1.00 12.06 14.60
C LYS A 347 -1.99 12.28 13.47
N GLU A 348 -1.83 11.64 12.36
CA GLU A 348 -2.72 11.65 11.19
C GLU A 348 -3.45 10.32 11.06
N VAL A 349 -4.76 10.39 10.79
CA VAL A 349 -5.53 9.27 10.24
C VAL A 349 -5.28 9.22 8.74
N TRP A 350 -5.02 8.03 8.22
CA TRP A 350 -4.66 7.81 6.82
C TRP A 350 -5.50 6.69 6.25
N LEU A 351 -6.58 7.04 5.57
CA LEU A 351 -7.55 6.11 4.97
C LEU A 351 -7.79 6.48 3.51
N PRO A 352 -6.85 6.18 2.62
CA PRO A 352 -6.93 6.63 1.23
C PRO A 352 -8.11 6.01 0.46
N ASP A 353 -8.54 4.80 0.82
CA ASP A 353 -9.45 3.99 0.01
C ASP A 353 -10.73 3.50 0.70
N SER A 354 -11.03 3.84 1.96
CA SER A 354 -12.30 3.46 2.59
C SER A 354 -13.51 4.15 1.94
N PHE A 355 -14.65 3.45 1.92
CA PHE A 355 -15.79 3.79 1.06
C PHE A 355 -16.82 4.73 1.72
N GLY A 356 -16.35 5.89 2.15
CA GLY A 356 -17.12 6.87 2.90
C GLY A 356 -16.88 6.78 4.41
N TYR A 357 -17.26 7.84 5.15
CA TYR A 357 -16.85 8.03 6.55
C TYR A 357 -18.02 8.57 7.36
N THR A 358 -18.36 7.83 8.43
CA THR A 358 -19.44 8.24 9.36
C THR A 358 -19.15 9.57 10.03
N ALA A 359 -20.19 10.36 10.27
CA ALA A 359 -20.10 11.62 10.99
C ALA A 359 -19.69 11.46 12.48
N ALA A 360 -19.63 10.24 13.02
CA ALA A 360 -19.06 9.96 14.34
C ALA A 360 -17.51 9.92 14.34
N MET A 361 -16.88 9.81 13.16
CA MET A 361 -15.43 9.63 13.04
C MET A 361 -14.60 10.78 13.63
N PRO A 362 -14.93 12.08 13.44
CA PRO A 362 -14.16 13.18 14.02
C PRO A 362 -13.97 13.08 15.53
N GLN A 363 -15.01 12.71 16.27
CA GLN A 363 -14.96 12.49 17.71
C GLN A 363 -13.95 11.40 18.08
N ILE A 364 -14.05 10.24 17.41
CA ILE A 364 -13.18 9.08 17.66
C ILE A 364 -11.71 9.43 17.34
N VAL A 365 -11.48 10.09 16.23
CA VAL A 365 -10.14 10.56 15.81
C VAL A 365 -9.50 11.45 16.87
N LYS A 366 -10.26 12.41 17.40
CA LYS A 366 -9.74 13.32 18.45
C LYS A 366 -9.51 12.60 19.77
N LEU A 367 -10.41 11.70 20.18
CA LEU A 367 -10.26 10.89 21.40
C LEU A 367 -9.06 9.93 21.30
N ALA A 368 -8.76 9.43 20.10
CA ALA A 368 -7.55 8.66 19.82
C ALA A 368 -6.25 9.49 19.81
N GLY A 369 -6.31 10.82 20.02
CA GLY A 369 -5.15 11.71 20.05
C GLY A 369 -4.61 12.08 18.66
N ALA A 370 -5.34 11.77 17.58
CA ALA A 370 -4.97 12.22 16.24
C ALA A 370 -5.43 13.68 16.01
N LYS A 371 -4.69 14.38 15.16
CA LYS A 371 -4.90 15.81 14.85
C LYS A 371 -5.48 16.03 13.47
N TRP A 372 -5.17 15.14 12.52
CA TRP A 372 -5.38 15.29 11.10
C TRP A 372 -6.04 14.07 10.49
N PHE A 373 -6.73 14.27 9.38
CA PHE A 373 -7.40 13.22 8.63
C PHE A 373 -7.10 13.34 7.13
N LEU A 374 -6.73 12.23 6.50
CA LEU A 374 -6.51 12.15 5.07
C LEU A 374 -7.36 11.03 4.48
N THR A 375 -8.04 11.36 3.39
CA THR A 375 -8.62 10.38 2.46
C THR A 375 -8.54 10.89 1.03
N GLN A 376 -8.56 9.98 0.06
CA GLN A 376 -8.60 10.30 -1.37
C GLN A 376 -9.87 9.76 -2.03
N LYS A 377 -10.47 8.69 -1.49
CA LYS A 377 -11.57 7.94 -2.13
C LYS A 377 -12.80 8.78 -2.52
N ILE A 378 -13.08 9.86 -1.78
CA ILE A 378 -14.25 10.71 -2.05
C ILE A 378 -14.16 11.40 -3.44
N SER A 379 -12.98 11.56 -4.01
CA SER A 379 -12.81 12.07 -5.38
C SER A 379 -13.41 11.16 -6.46
N TRP A 380 -13.67 9.88 -6.11
CA TRP A 380 -14.27 8.88 -7.02
C TRP A 380 -15.79 9.02 -7.13
N SER A 381 -16.42 9.88 -6.33
CA SER A 381 -17.84 10.24 -6.48
C SER A 381 -18.14 10.69 -7.91
N GLU A 382 -19.11 10.04 -8.57
CA GLU A 382 -19.45 10.30 -9.97
C GLU A 382 -20.54 11.35 -10.11
N THR A 383 -21.50 11.35 -9.20
CA THR A 383 -22.68 12.22 -9.26
C THR A 383 -22.39 13.61 -8.69
N ASN A 384 -21.70 13.67 -7.54
CA ASN A 384 -21.40 14.91 -6.83
C ASN A 384 -19.89 15.08 -6.66
N LYS A 385 -19.39 16.28 -6.94
CA LYS A 385 -18.00 16.63 -6.65
C LYS A 385 -17.92 17.30 -5.28
N PHE A 386 -17.10 16.74 -4.39
CA PHE A 386 -16.87 17.34 -3.07
C PHE A 386 -16.25 18.73 -3.23
N PRO A 387 -16.76 19.76 -2.50
CA PRO A 387 -16.40 21.15 -2.78
C PRO A 387 -15.05 21.59 -2.22
N HIS A 388 -14.40 20.80 -1.36
CA HIS A 388 -13.19 21.16 -0.63
C HIS A 388 -12.10 20.09 -0.73
N HIS A 389 -10.84 20.52 -0.68
CA HIS A 389 -9.67 19.64 -0.49
C HIS A 389 -9.04 19.82 0.90
N THR A 390 -9.07 21.03 1.46
CA THR A 390 -8.51 21.33 2.79
C THR A 390 -9.56 22.07 3.62
N PHE A 391 -10.03 21.43 4.71
CA PHE A 391 -11.17 21.93 5.46
C PHE A 391 -11.20 21.38 6.90
N TRP A 392 -12.08 21.93 7.73
CA TRP A 392 -12.45 21.36 9.01
C TRP A 392 -13.62 20.39 8.82
N TRP A 393 -13.43 19.12 9.14
CA TRP A 393 -14.51 18.14 9.19
C TRP A 393 -15.12 18.12 10.58
N GLU A 394 -16.42 18.44 10.68
CA GLU A 394 -17.17 18.48 11.93
C GLU A 394 -18.08 17.26 12.06
N GLY A 395 -17.93 16.55 13.17
CA GLY A 395 -18.75 15.40 13.54
C GLY A 395 -20.09 15.77 14.18
N ILE A 396 -20.86 14.73 14.50
CA ILE A 396 -22.22 14.85 15.10
C ILE A 396 -22.23 15.52 16.48
N ASP A 397 -21.08 15.53 17.18
CA ASP A 397 -20.91 16.14 18.50
C ASP A 397 -20.27 17.54 18.44
N GLY A 398 -20.02 18.07 17.24
CA GLY A 398 -19.35 19.33 17.02
C GLY A 398 -17.82 19.26 17.04
N THR A 399 -17.23 18.08 17.27
CA THR A 399 -15.77 17.92 17.20
C THR A 399 -15.26 18.14 15.79
N ARG A 400 -14.13 18.86 15.65
CA ARG A 400 -13.53 19.18 14.35
C ARG A 400 -12.15 18.57 14.21
N VAL A 401 -11.88 18.02 13.01
CA VAL A 401 -10.58 17.50 12.59
C VAL A 401 -10.13 18.20 11.31
N PHE A 402 -8.88 18.67 11.27
CA PHE A 402 -8.32 19.27 10.07
C PHE A 402 -8.06 18.19 9.03
N THR A 403 -8.72 18.32 7.88
CA THR A 403 -8.86 17.25 6.87
C THR A 403 -8.27 17.69 5.55
N HIS A 404 -7.64 16.76 4.84
CA HIS A 404 -7.14 16.98 3.48
C HIS A 404 -7.51 15.83 2.55
N PHE A 405 -8.01 16.19 1.37
CA PHE A 405 -8.21 15.30 0.22
C PHE A 405 -7.17 15.64 -0.84
N PRO A 406 -6.27 14.73 -1.21
CA PRO A 406 -5.28 14.96 -2.26
C PRO A 406 -5.92 15.35 -3.59
N PRO A 407 -5.67 16.57 -4.12
CA PRO A 407 -6.31 17.03 -5.37
C PRO A 407 -5.76 16.36 -6.63
N VAL A 408 -4.78 15.48 -6.50
CA VAL A 408 -4.29 14.62 -7.58
C VAL A 408 -5.29 13.52 -7.96
N ASP A 409 -6.33 13.32 -7.13
CA ASP A 409 -7.43 12.36 -7.32
C ASP A 409 -6.98 10.88 -7.41
N THR A 410 -5.80 10.57 -6.91
CA THR A 410 -5.26 9.21 -6.81
C THR A 410 -4.35 9.08 -5.59
N TYR A 411 -4.26 7.87 -5.04
CA TYR A 411 -3.22 7.51 -4.07
C TYR A 411 -2.03 6.81 -4.74
N ASN A 412 -2.09 6.59 -6.06
CA ASN A 412 -1.07 5.93 -6.90
C ASN A 412 -0.41 6.91 -7.88
N SER A 413 -0.15 8.15 -7.46
CA SER A 413 0.50 9.13 -8.33
C SER A 413 1.87 8.63 -8.81
N ASP A 414 2.18 8.86 -10.07
CA ASP A 414 3.50 8.61 -10.65
C ASP A 414 4.39 9.87 -10.67
N LEU A 415 3.90 10.97 -10.09
CA LEU A 415 4.51 12.29 -10.09
C LEU A 415 4.80 12.82 -11.50
N GLY A 416 3.99 12.44 -12.47
CA GLY A 416 4.10 12.98 -13.84
C GLY A 416 3.68 14.45 -13.92
N GLY A 417 4.23 15.20 -14.85
CA GLY A 417 3.91 16.62 -15.04
C GLY A 417 2.40 16.88 -15.24
N ALA A 418 1.70 15.97 -15.90
CA ALA A 418 0.25 16.05 -16.11
C ALA A 418 -0.53 15.91 -14.78
N GLU A 419 -0.18 14.95 -13.94
CA GLU A 419 -0.82 14.77 -12.62
C GLU A 419 -0.58 15.96 -11.70
N MET A 420 0.64 16.49 -11.68
CA MET A 420 0.98 17.65 -10.85
C MET A 420 0.25 18.90 -11.32
N ALA A 421 0.16 19.13 -12.63
CA ALA A 421 -0.63 20.20 -13.21
C ALA A 421 -2.14 20.04 -12.90
N HIS A 422 -2.67 18.81 -12.98
CA HIS A 422 -4.04 18.49 -12.58
C HIS A 422 -4.26 18.83 -11.11
N ALA A 423 -3.40 18.36 -10.20
CA ALA A 423 -3.53 18.63 -8.77
C ALA A 423 -3.63 20.14 -8.46
N ALA A 424 -2.77 20.96 -9.08
CA ALA A 424 -2.82 22.42 -8.90
C ALA A 424 -4.10 23.05 -9.46
N ARG A 425 -4.56 22.60 -10.63
CA ARG A 425 -5.82 23.12 -11.22
C ARG A 425 -7.07 22.68 -10.46
N ASN A 426 -7.07 21.44 -9.97
CA ASN A 426 -8.19 20.84 -9.25
C ASN A 426 -8.34 21.37 -7.82
N TYR A 427 -7.25 21.79 -7.17
CA TYR A 427 -7.29 22.33 -5.80
C TYR A 427 -8.33 23.41 -5.62
N ARG A 428 -9.20 23.28 -4.60
CA ARG A 428 -10.39 24.13 -4.44
C ARG A 428 -10.12 25.44 -3.69
N GLU A 429 -9.26 25.43 -2.69
CA GLU A 429 -9.01 26.56 -1.78
C GLU A 429 -8.06 27.61 -2.36
N LYS A 430 -8.15 27.86 -3.68
CA LYS A 430 -7.33 28.86 -4.40
C LYS A 430 -7.49 30.26 -3.80
N GLY A 431 -6.37 30.94 -3.63
CA GLY A 431 -6.33 32.27 -3.03
C GLY A 431 -6.37 32.27 -1.51
N GLY A 432 -6.73 31.16 -0.86
CA GLY A 432 -6.72 30.98 0.59
C GLY A 432 -5.56 30.12 1.07
N ALA A 433 -5.24 29.06 0.34
CA ALA A 433 -4.14 28.14 0.59
C ALA A 433 -3.33 27.88 -0.69
N SER A 434 -2.07 27.53 -0.53
CA SER A 434 -1.12 27.37 -1.65
C SER A 434 -0.43 26.00 -1.67
N ARG A 435 -0.90 25.03 -0.86
CA ARG A 435 -0.29 23.71 -0.76
C ARG A 435 -1.29 22.56 -0.73
N SER A 436 -0.86 21.42 -1.25
CA SER A 436 -1.58 20.14 -1.18
C SER A 436 -0.61 18.98 -1.00
N LEU A 437 -1.13 17.79 -0.73
CA LEU A 437 -0.36 16.55 -0.65
C LEU A 437 -0.67 15.67 -1.85
N ALA A 438 0.33 14.94 -2.33
CA ALA A 438 0.18 13.89 -3.33
C ALA A 438 0.85 12.60 -2.81
N PRO A 439 0.08 11.54 -2.52
CA PRO A 439 0.65 10.22 -2.28
C PRO A 439 1.17 9.66 -3.60
N PHE A 440 2.39 9.12 -3.61
CA PHE A 440 2.98 8.56 -4.83
C PHE A 440 3.58 7.17 -4.62
N GLY A 441 3.36 6.32 -5.58
CA GLY A 441 3.80 4.92 -5.54
C GLY A 441 2.71 3.98 -6.01
N TRP A 442 3.08 2.86 -6.59
CA TRP A 442 2.14 1.87 -7.08
C TRP A 442 1.59 1.03 -5.93
N GLY A 443 0.36 1.27 -5.55
CA GLY A 443 -0.41 0.46 -4.61
C GLY A 443 -0.94 -0.82 -5.22
N ASP A 444 -1.86 -1.47 -4.50
CA ASP A 444 -2.62 -2.64 -4.97
C ASP A 444 -1.72 -3.80 -5.47
N GLY A 445 -0.56 -4.00 -4.82
CA GLY A 445 0.43 -4.99 -5.22
C GLY A 445 1.39 -4.53 -6.32
N GLY A 446 1.46 -3.24 -6.61
CA GLY A 446 2.36 -2.64 -7.59
C GLY A 446 3.78 -2.39 -7.12
N GLY A 447 4.09 -2.66 -5.84
CA GLY A 447 5.44 -2.61 -5.27
C GLY A 447 5.90 -1.25 -4.73
N GLY A 448 5.02 -0.24 -4.68
CA GLY A 448 5.30 1.07 -4.09
C GLY A 448 5.95 2.08 -5.03
N SER A 449 6.70 3.02 -4.45
CA SER A 449 7.40 4.06 -5.19
C SER A 449 8.58 3.49 -6.01
N THR A 450 8.91 4.16 -7.11
CA THR A 450 9.99 3.75 -8.01
C THR A 450 11.06 4.83 -8.16
N ARG A 451 12.25 4.46 -8.62
CA ARG A 451 13.33 5.41 -8.92
C ARG A 451 12.92 6.47 -9.97
N GLU A 452 12.04 6.11 -10.92
CA GLU A 452 11.49 7.03 -11.92
C GLU A 452 10.64 8.13 -11.28
N MET A 453 9.84 7.79 -10.27
CA MET A 453 9.03 8.77 -9.52
C MET A 453 9.92 9.76 -8.75
N LEU A 454 10.98 9.28 -8.11
CA LEU A 454 11.93 10.14 -7.41
C LEU A 454 12.71 11.04 -8.39
N ALA A 455 13.12 10.52 -9.53
CA ALA A 455 13.75 11.30 -10.58
C ALA A 455 12.84 12.40 -11.13
N ARG A 456 11.53 12.14 -11.25
CA ARG A 456 10.53 13.15 -11.61
C ARG A 456 10.34 14.19 -10.52
N ALA A 457 10.27 13.76 -9.25
CA ALA A 457 10.17 14.67 -8.10
C ALA A 457 11.32 15.66 -8.06
N GLU A 458 12.55 15.21 -8.30
CA GLU A 458 13.73 16.09 -8.32
C GLU A 458 13.64 17.12 -9.46
N ARG A 459 13.19 16.74 -10.66
CA ARG A 459 12.99 17.65 -11.79
C ARG A 459 11.88 18.67 -11.55
N LEU A 460 10.84 18.27 -10.83
CA LEU A 460 9.67 19.11 -10.53
C LEU A 460 9.83 19.95 -9.24
N LYS A 461 10.96 19.82 -8.57
CA LYS A 461 11.23 20.50 -7.30
C LYS A 461 11.15 22.04 -7.44
N ASP A 462 11.65 22.58 -8.54
CA ASP A 462 11.62 24.02 -8.83
C ASP A 462 11.64 24.26 -10.34
N LEU A 463 10.58 23.83 -11.06
CA LEU A 463 10.49 23.90 -12.51
C LEU A 463 9.41 24.90 -12.94
N GLU A 464 9.77 25.88 -13.80
CA GLU A 464 8.83 26.86 -14.35
C GLU A 464 7.71 26.19 -15.15
N GLY A 465 6.47 26.64 -14.86
CA GLY A 465 5.24 26.10 -15.44
C GLY A 465 4.63 24.95 -14.64
N SER A 466 5.36 24.40 -13.66
CA SER A 466 4.91 23.32 -12.79
C SER A 466 4.64 23.81 -11.37
N PRO A 467 3.79 23.14 -10.58
CA PRO A 467 3.84 23.19 -9.13
C PRO A 467 5.24 22.78 -8.62
N ARG A 468 5.61 23.29 -7.45
CA ARG A 468 6.83 22.84 -6.75
C ARG A 468 6.56 21.56 -6.01
N VAL A 469 7.26 20.49 -6.32
CA VAL A 469 7.13 19.18 -5.68
C VAL A 469 8.26 18.99 -4.67
N THR A 470 7.90 18.61 -3.43
CA THR A 470 8.88 18.34 -2.37
C THR A 470 8.53 17.02 -1.70
N VAL A 471 9.46 16.08 -1.65
CA VAL A 471 9.31 14.84 -0.89
C VAL A 471 9.47 15.16 0.59
N GLU A 472 8.43 14.92 1.40
CA GLU A 472 8.46 15.22 2.83
C GLU A 472 7.46 14.35 3.62
N LYS A 473 7.59 14.34 4.96
CA LYS A 473 6.72 13.58 5.86
C LYS A 473 5.28 14.12 5.84
N PRO A 474 4.25 13.26 5.99
CA PRO A 474 2.86 13.69 6.12
C PRO A 474 2.64 14.76 7.19
N SER A 475 3.26 14.59 8.35
CA SER A 475 3.15 15.55 9.46
C SER A 475 3.72 16.94 9.12
N ALA A 476 4.74 17.01 8.27
CA ALA A 476 5.29 18.28 7.79
C ALA A 476 4.29 19.02 6.90
N PHE A 477 3.63 18.30 5.98
CA PHE A 477 2.53 18.86 5.17
C PHE A 477 1.41 19.39 6.07
N PHE A 478 0.87 18.55 6.94
CA PHE A 478 -0.28 18.93 7.78
C PHE A 478 0.02 20.11 8.69
N SER A 479 1.20 20.15 9.30
CA SER A 479 1.61 21.29 10.14
C SER A 479 1.63 22.59 9.35
N LYS A 480 2.28 22.59 8.17
CA LYS A 480 2.36 23.76 7.29
C LYS A 480 0.98 24.17 6.74
N ALA A 481 0.15 23.20 6.35
CA ALA A 481 -1.18 23.46 5.82
C ALA A 481 -2.11 24.04 6.89
N GLN A 482 -2.04 23.51 8.12
CA GLN A 482 -2.85 23.99 9.23
C GLN A 482 -2.40 25.39 9.66
N GLU A 483 -1.11 25.68 9.73
CA GLU A 483 -0.57 27.01 10.03
C GLU A 483 -1.03 28.05 8.98
N GLU A 484 -0.97 27.69 7.69
CA GLU A 484 -1.33 28.56 6.57
C GLU A 484 -2.84 28.85 6.49
N TYR A 485 -3.69 27.85 6.77
CA TYR A 485 -5.09 27.93 6.34
C TYR A 485 -6.15 27.66 7.41
N ALA A 486 -5.80 27.05 8.56
CA ALA A 486 -6.80 26.58 9.53
C ALA A 486 -7.85 27.63 9.96
N GLN A 487 -7.44 28.90 10.08
CA GLN A 487 -8.35 29.99 10.49
C GLN A 487 -9.35 30.40 9.41
N LYS A 488 -9.08 30.09 8.15
CA LYS A 488 -9.90 30.44 6.99
C LYS A 488 -10.57 29.23 6.36
N ALA A 489 -10.18 28.03 6.78
CA ALA A 489 -10.67 26.78 6.23
C ALA A 489 -12.19 26.66 6.44
N PRO A 490 -12.95 26.24 5.41
CA PRO A 490 -14.38 25.99 5.55
C PRO A 490 -14.63 24.83 6.49
N VAL A 491 -15.85 24.73 7.01
CA VAL A 491 -16.32 23.62 7.84
C VAL A 491 -17.31 22.80 7.04
N TRP A 492 -17.03 21.50 6.93
CA TRP A 492 -17.98 20.50 6.44
C TRP A 492 -18.52 19.71 7.62
N ALA A 493 -19.82 19.78 7.88
CA ALA A 493 -20.48 19.08 8.98
C ALA A 493 -21.23 17.85 8.45
N GLY A 494 -21.09 16.72 9.12
CA GLY A 494 -21.78 15.48 8.79
C GLY A 494 -20.87 14.38 8.22
N GLU A 495 -21.46 13.40 7.54
CA GLU A 495 -20.72 12.31 6.93
C GLU A 495 -19.96 12.73 5.65
N LEU A 496 -18.95 11.96 5.31
CA LEU A 496 -18.27 12.01 4.01
C LEU A 496 -18.75 10.81 3.19
N TYR A 497 -19.77 11.01 2.39
CA TYR A 497 -20.46 9.97 1.64
C TYR A 497 -19.79 9.67 0.29
N LEU A 498 -19.69 8.38 -0.06
CA LEU A 498 -19.26 7.90 -1.37
C LEU A 498 -20.40 7.13 -2.06
N GLU A 499 -21.10 7.75 -2.99
CA GLU A 499 -22.22 7.13 -3.67
C GLU A 499 -21.81 6.00 -4.64
N LEU A 500 -20.60 6.06 -5.19
CA LEU A 500 -20.09 5.05 -6.13
C LEU A 500 -20.14 3.62 -5.55
N HIS A 501 -19.86 3.48 -4.25
CA HIS A 501 -19.78 2.19 -3.58
C HIS A 501 -20.96 1.87 -2.66
N ARG A 502 -22.10 2.54 -2.80
CA ARG A 502 -23.28 2.33 -1.93
C ARG A 502 -23.79 0.87 -1.87
N GLY A 503 -23.53 0.08 -2.91
CA GLY A 503 -23.89 -1.35 -2.92
C GLY A 503 -23.19 -2.18 -1.84
N THR A 504 -22.06 -1.70 -1.30
CA THR A 504 -21.29 -2.37 -0.26
C THR A 504 -22.02 -2.45 1.09
N TYR A 505 -22.99 -1.59 1.35
CA TYR A 505 -23.79 -1.66 2.58
C TYR A 505 -24.62 -2.94 2.70
N THR A 506 -24.95 -3.60 1.62
CA THR A 506 -25.81 -4.81 1.61
C THR A 506 -25.12 -6.03 1.01
N SER A 507 -24.00 -5.88 0.35
CA SER A 507 -23.25 -6.98 -0.27
C SER A 507 -22.68 -7.93 0.80
N GLN A 508 -22.66 -9.24 0.53
CA GLN A 508 -22.10 -10.27 1.43
C GLN A 508 -22.69 -10.23 2.86
N ALA A 509 -24.00 -10.30 2.97
CA ALA A 509 -24.74 -10.17 4.24
C ALA A 509 -24.24 -11.10 5.36
N LYS A 510 -23.72 -12.30 5.05
CA LYS A 510 -23.14 -13.24 6.02
C LYS A 510 -21.88 -12.68 6.70
N THR A 511 -21.03 -11.96 5.97
CA THR A 511 -19.84 -11.29 6.51
C THR A 511 -20.27 -10.19 7.48
N LYS A 512 -21.24 -9.36 7.10
CA LYS A 512 -21.81 -8.31 7.95
C LYS A 512 -22.46 -8.86 9.22
N GLN A 513 -23.21 -9.95 9.09
CA GLN A 513 -23.80 -10.66 10.23
C GLN A 513 -22.72 -11.18 11.18
N GLY A 514 -21.66 -11.79 10.63
CA GLY A 514 -20.52 -12.29 11.41
C GLY A 514 -19.84 -11.17 12.19
N ASN A 515 -19.54 -10.04 11.54
CA ASN A 515 -18.98 -8.88 12.22
C ASN A 515 -19.89 -8.39 13.36
N ARG A 516 -21.18 -8.17 13.11
CA ARG A 516 -22.10 -7.64 14.12
C ARG A 516 -22.23 -8.56 15.33
N HIS A 517 -22.32 -9.88 15.10
CA HIS A 517 -22.38 -10.85 16.19
C HIS A 517 -21.07 -10.87 16.99
N SER A 518 -19.91 -10.86 16.31
CA SER A 518 -18.60 -10.88 16.96
C SER A 518 -18.36 -9.64 17.82
N GLU A 519 -18.71 -8.43 17.35
CA GLU A 519 -18.64 -7.21 18.15
C GLU A 519 -19.47 -7.30 19.44
N SER A 520 -20.67 -7.88 19.35
CA SER A 520 -21.55 -8.05 20.49
C SER A 520 -21.01 -9.09 21.48
N LEU A 521 -20.53 -10.22 20.98
CA LEU A 521 -19.98 -11.30 21.80
C LEU A 521 -18.65 -10.93 22.46
N LEU A 522 -17.78 -10.18 21.78
CA LEU A 522 -16.52 -9.65 22.36
C LEU A 522 -16.83 -8.77 23.57
N ARG A 523 -17.77 -7.85 23.43
CA ARG A 523 -18.21 -7.00 24.54
C ARG A 523 -18.77 -7.83 25.70
N GLU A 524 -19.59 -8.84 25.40
CA GLU A 524 -20.18 -9.72 26.39
C GLU A 524 -19.13 -10.59 27.08
N ALA A 525 -18.17 -11.15 26.33
CA ALA A 525 -17.06 -11.94 26.86
C ALA A 525 -16.20 -11.13 27.82
N GLU A 526 -15.84 -9.90 27.46
CA GLU A 526 -15.10 -8.99 28.36
C GLU A 526 -15.88 -8.66 29.62
N LEU A 527 -17.20 -8.38 29.49
CA LEU A 527 -18.06 -8.05 30.62
C LEU A 527 -18.10 -9.18 31.65
N TRP A 528 -18.44 -10.39 31.21
CA TRP A 528 -18.58 -11.52 32.12
C TRP A 528 -17.26 -12.04 32.64
N SER A 529 -16.22 -12.08 31.83
CA SER A 529 -14.87 -12.46 32.27
C SER A 529 -14.31 -11.50 33.32
N ALA A 530 -14.46 -10.18 33.12
CA ALA A 530 -14.02 -9.20 34.09
C ALA A 530 -14.83 -9.29 35.39
N THR A 531 -16.16 -9.47 35.31
CA THR A 531 -17.03 -9.64 36.46
C THR A 531 -16.67 -10.90 37.25
N ALA A 532 -16.46 -12.04 36.56
CA ALA A 532 -16.07 -13.29 37.18
C ALA A 532 -14.69 -13.20 37.84
N ALA A 533 -13.71 -12.56 37.16
CA ALA A 533 -12.39 -12.36 37.73
C ALA A 533 -12.42 -11.59 39.06
N VAL A 534 -13.20 -10.49 39.11
CA VAL A 534 -13.32 -9.67 40.33
C VAL A 534 -14.11 -10.38 41.45
N ARG A 535 -15.19 -11.13 41.11
CA ARG A 535 -16.10 -11.70 42.09
C ARG A 535 -15.73 -13.09 42.57
N THR A 536 -15.14 -13.90 41.71
CA THR A 536 -14.90 -15.33 42.01
C THR A 536 -13.41 -15.72 41.89
N GLY A 537 -12.54 -14.84 41.40
CA GLY A 537 -11.14 -15.16 41.10
C GLY A 537 -10.96 -15.96 39.81
N HIS A 538 -11.97 -16.04 38.95
CA HIS A 538 -11.86 -16.63 37.63
C HIS A 538 -10.74 -15.98 36.81
N THR A 539 -9.99 -16.75 36.06
CA THR A 539 -8.90 -16.21 35.23
C THR A 539 -9.45 -15.44 34.04
N TYR A 540 -9.07 -14.16 33.91
CA TYR A 540 -9.43 -13.36 32.74
C TYR A 540 -8.59 -13.79 31.52
N PRO A 541 -9.20 -14.14 30.38
CA PRO A 541 -8.49 -14.70 29.22
C PRO A 541 -7.88 -13.61 28.32
N TYR A 542 -6.88 -12.89 28.81
CA TYR A 542 -6.25 -11.74 28.14
C TYR A 542 -5.77 -12.07 26.73
N GLU A 543 -4.95 -13.11 26.59
CA GLU A 543 -4.31 -13.47 25.32
C GLU A 543 -5.37 -13.90 24.28
N GLN A 544 -6.32 -14.73 24.69
CA GLN A 544 -7.37 -15.23 23.81
C GLN A 544 -8.27 -14.08 23.31
N LEU A 545 -8.67 -13.16 24.19
CA LEU A 545 -9.47 -11.99 23.81
C LEU A 545 -8.69 -11.02 22.92
N ASP A 546 -7.37 -10.84 23.15
CA ASP A 546 -6.53 -10.01 22.29
C ASP A 546 -6.47 -10.55 20.84
N GLU A 547 -6.25 -11.85 20.69
CA GLU A 547 -6.25 -12.52 19.38
C GLU A 547 -7.61 -12.48 18.67
N LEU A 548 -8.70 -12.67 19.43
CA LEU A 548 -10.06 -12.58 18.89
C LEU A 548 -10.39 -11.15 18.44
N TRP A 549 -9.99 -10.13 19.21
CA TRP A 549 -10.11 -8.74 18.79
C TRP A 549 -9.32 -8.47 17.52
N LYS A 550 -8.04 -8.82 17.45
CA LYS A 550 -7.21 -8.64 16.24
C LYS A 550 -7.85 -9.30 15.02
N THR A 551 -8.38 -10.51 15.20
CA THR A 551 -9.06 -11.26 14.13
C THR A 551 -10.31 -10.52 13.62
N VAL A 552 -11.15 -10.01 14.52
CA VAL A 552 -12.36 -9.25 14.13
C VAL A 552 -11.98 -7.92 13.49
N LEU A 553 -11.02 -7.20 14.06
CA LEU A 553 -10.53 -5.92 13.53
C LEU A 553 -9.94 -6.09 12.12
N LEU A 554 -9.19 -7.17 11.85
CA LEU A 554 -8.72 -7.48 10.50
C LEU A 554 -9.89 -7.66 9.52
N HIS A 555 -10.93 -8.38 9.92
CA HIS A 555 -12.10 -8.65 9.06
C HIS A 555 -13.04 -7.44 8.88
N GLN A 556 -12.75 -6.33 9.55
CA GLN A 556 -13.38 -5.02 9.31
C GLN A 556 -12.67 -4.21 8.21
N PHE A 557 -11.61 -4.76 7.60
CA PHE A 557 -10.93 -4.14 6.47
C PHE A 557 -11.92 -3.74 5.37
N HIS A 558 -11.68 -2.59 4.72
CA HIS A 558 -12.66 -1.94 3.85
C HIS A 558 -13.01 -2.69 2.55
N ASP A 559 -12.37 -3.81 2.23
CA ASP A 559 -12.79 -4.74 1.17
C ASP A 559 -13.34 -6.07 1.70
N ILE A 560 -13.13 -6.40 2.98
CA ILE A 560 -13.72 -7.63 3.56
C ILE A 560 -15.14 -7.36 4.03
N LEU A 561 -15.34 -6.45 4.97
CA LEU A 561 -16.66 -6.14 5.53
C LEU A 561 -17.64 -5.59 4.49
N PRO A 562 -17.27 -4.68 3.60
CA PRO A 562 -18.11 -4.20 2.51
C PRO A 562 -18.53 -5.26 1.50
N GLY A 563 -17.76 -6.33 1.34
CA GLY A 563 -18.12 -7.41 0.43
C GLY A 563 -17.59 -7.23 -0.98
N SER A 564 -16.51 -6.46 -1.17
CA SER A 564 -15.90 -6.11 -2.45
C SER A 564 -14.71 -6.99 -2.84
N SER A 565 -14.35 -7.97 -2.02
CA SER A 565 -13.28 -8.94 -2.29
C SER A 565 -13.73 -10.12 -3.15
N ILE A 566 -12.75 -10.94 -3.58
CA ILE A 566 -12.99 -12.20 -4.31
C ILE A 566 -13.74 -13.24 -3.45
N ALA A 567 -14.35 -14.22 -4.10
CA ALA A 567 -15.16 -15.25 -3.44
C ALA A 567 -14.38 -16.05 -2.38
N TRP A 568 -13.09 -16.29 -2.60
CA TRP A 568 -12.22 -16.94 -1.62
C TRP A 568 -12.19 -16.19 -0.28
N VAL A 569 -11.99 -14.88 -0.31
CA VAL A 569 -11.93 -14.02 0.90
C VAL A 569 -13.22 -14.12 1.69
N HIS A 570 -14.38 -14.06 1.04
CA HIS A 570 -15.67 -14.13 1.73
C HIS A 570 -15.99 -15.52 2.27
N ARG A 571 -15.48 -16.57 1.65
CA ARG A 571 -15.58 -17.94 2.21
C ARG A 571 -14.75 -18.04 3.49
N GLU A 572 -13.50 -17.64 3.46
CA GLU A 572 -12.61 -17.63 4.64
C GLU A 572 -13.16 -16.72 5.76
N ALA A 573 -13.70 -15.55 5.43
CA ALA A 573 -14.29 -14.65 6.40
C ALA A 573 -15.47 -15.32 7.15
N ARG A 574 -16.35 -16.05 6.44
CA ARG A 574 -17.46 -16.77 7.08
C ARG A 574 -16.97 -17.87 8.01
N GLU A 575 -15.96 -18.64 7.60
CA GLU A 575 -15.34 -19.69 8.42
C GLU A 575 -14.69 -19.10 9.67
N THR A 576 -13.97 -17.99 9.51
CA THR A 576 -13.33 -17.27 10.62
C THR A 576 -14.36 -16.73 11.62
N TYR A 577 -15.43 -16.09 11.16
CA TYR A 577 -16.48 -15.60 12.06
C TYR A 577 -17.22 -16.73 12.79
N ALA A 578 -17.38 -17.90 12.15
CA ALA A 578 -17.96 -19.06 12.82
C ALA A 578 -17.06 -19.56 13.96
N ARG A 579 -15.76 -19.63 13.74
CA ARG A 579 -14.76 -19.99 14.76
C ARG A 579 -14.71 -18.96 15.90
N VAL A 580 -14.60 -17.67 15.57
CA VAL A 580 -14.61 -16.57 16.55
C VAL A 580 -15.84 -16.63 17.44
N ARG A 581 -17.00 -16.88 16.84
CA ARG A 581 -18.26 -17.02 17.58
C ARG A 581 -18.21 -18.16 18.58
N ALA A 582 -17.77 -19.35 18.17
CA ALA A 582 -17.70 -20.53 19.04
C ALA A 582 -16.75 -20.30 20.23
N GLU A 583 -15.57 -19.73 19.99
CA GLU A 583 -14.59 -19.41 21.03
C GLU A 583 -15.13 -18.36 22.03
N LEU A 584 -15.82 -17.32 21.54
CA LEU A 584 -16.43 -16.30 22.41
C LEU A 584 -17.60 -16.87 23.24
N GLU A 585 -18.45 -17.72 22.65
CA GLU A 585 -19.53 -18.41 23.37
C GLU A 585 -18.97 -19.31 24.49
N GLU A 586 -17.82 -19.98 24.27
CA GLU A 586 -17.13 -20.78 25.30
C GLU A 586 -16.59 -19.90 26.44
N ILE A 587 -15.93 -18.78 26.13
CA ILE A 587 -15.44 -17.81 27.13
C ILE A 587 -16.61 -17.30 27.98
N ILE A 588 -17.69 -16.89 27.34
CA ILE A 588 -18.90 -16.39 28.02
C ILE A 588 -19.48 -17.46 28.95
N ALA A 589 -19.66 -18.68 28.45
CA ALA A 589 -20.20 -19.79 29.24
C ALA A 589 -19.34 -20.12 30.46
N GLY A 590 -18.03 -20.15 30.31
CA GLY A 590 -17.07 -20.35 31.41
C GLY A 590 -17.14 -19.27 32.49
N ALA A 591 -17.21 -18.02 32.09
CA ALA A 591 -17.32 -16.87 33.01
C ALA A 591 -18.69 -16.86 33.74
N GLN A 592 -19.78 -17.15 33.02
CA GLN A 592 -21.13 -17.23 33.59
C GLN A 592 -21.24 -18.41 34.56
N ALA A 593 -20.68 -19.57 34.24
CA ALA A 593 -20.65 -20.72 35.15
C ALA A 593 -19.91 -20.39 36.47
N ALA A 594 -18.77 -19.71 36.37
CA ALA A 594 -18.02 -19.26 37.56
C ALA A 594 -18.81 -18.25 38.42
N LEU A 595 -19.68 -17.44 37.82
CA LEU A 595 -20.55 -16.49 38.53
C LEU A 595 -21.79 -17.16 39.14
N ALA A 596 -22.38 -18.10 38.43
CA ALA A 596 -23.58 -18.82 38.90
C ALA A 596 -23.26 -19.78 40.05
N GLY A 597 -22.06 -20.38 40.06
CA GLY A 597 -21.67 -21.40 41.03
C GLY A 597 -22.41 -22.72 40.86
N ASP A 598 -22.26 -23.62 41.84
CA ASP A 598 -22.84 -24.95 41.85
C ASP A 598 -24.25 -24.92 42.50
N GLY A 599 -25.27 -24.70 41.68
CA GLY A 599 -26.67 -24.66 42.17
C GLY A 599 -27.66 -25.17 41.13
N ASP A 600 -28.84 -25.56 41.57
CA ASP A 600 -29.91 -26.07 40.72
C ASP A 600 -30.88 -24.97 40.21
N GLU A 601 -30.73 -23.74 40.72
CA GLU A 601 -31.58 -22.61 40.31
C GLU A 601 -31.05 -21.98 39.03
N PRO A 602 -31.90 -21.74 38.01
CA PRO A 602 -31.50 -21.11 36.77
C PRO A 602 -31.12 -19.63 37.02
N VAL A 603 -29.96 -19.23 36.49
CA VAL A 603 -29.49 -17.84 36.51
C VAL A 603 -29.60 -17.23 35.12
N VAL A 604 -30.23 -16.06 35.02
CA VAL A 604 -30.40 -15.31 33.77
C VAL A 604 -29.46 -14.12 33.75
N PHE A 605 -28.57 -14.09 32.77
CA PHE A 605 -27.60 -13.02 32.61
C PHE A 605 -28.08 -11.98 31.57
N ASN A 606 -27.94 -10.71 31.89
CA ASN A 606 -28.30 -9.61 31.00
C ASN A 606 -27.07 -8.75 30.67
N ALA A 607 -26.43 -8.99 29.54
CA ALA A 607 -25.30 -8.19 29.04
C ALA A 607 -25.71 -6.84 28.41
N ALA A 608 -27.02 -6.57 28.25
CA ALA A 608 -27.48 -5.33 27.64
C ALA A 608 -27.21 -4.11 28.55
N PRO A 609 -27.03 -2.90 27.97
CA PRO A 609 -26.82 -1.67 28.75
C PRO A 609 -28.12 -1.12 29.40
N HIS A 610 -29.21 -1.87 29.36
CA HIS A 610 -30.52 -1.54 29.95
C HIS A 610 -31.16 -2.78 30.55
N ALA A 611 -32.14 -2.60 31.44
CA ALA A 611 -32.86 -3.70 32.04
C ALA A 611 -33.67 -4.47 30.98
N ARG A 612 -33.68 -5.81 31.12
CA ARG A 612 -34.47 -6.74 30.29
C ARG A 612 -35.15 -7.78 31.20
N ASP A 613 -36.43 -7.99 30.98
CA ASP A 613 -37.21 -9.00 31.66
C ASP A 613 -37.01 -9.05 33.20
N GLY A 614 -36.87 -7.87 33.80
CA GLY A 614 -36.65 -7.73 35.24
C GLY A 614 -35.19 -7.83 35.70
N VAL A 615 -34.26 -8.19 34.83
CA VAL A 615 -32.82 -8.24 35.12
C VAL A 615 -32.18 -6.89 34.80
N ALA A 616 -31.43 -6.32 35.75
CA ALA A 616 -30.75 -5.03 35.58
C ALA A 616 -29.69 -5.07 34.48
N ALA A 617 -29.32 -3.90 33.97
CA ALA A 617 -28.21 -3.77 33.01
C ALA A 617 -26.92 -4.37 33.58
N GLY A 618 -26.24 -5.27 32.86
CA GLY A 618 -25.04 -5.96 33.33
C GLY A 618 -25.22 -6.81 34.57
N GLY A 619 -26.47 -7.20 34.87
CA GLY A 619 -26.84 -8.01 36.05
C GLY A 619 -27.14 -9.47 35.71
N ALA A 620 -27.37 -10.26 36.79
CA ALA A 620 -27.83 -11.62 36.73
C ALA A 620 -28.89 -11.86 37.81
#